data_a6278201b1303d984232d5b431c9e249
#
_entry.id   a6278201b1303d984232d5b431c9e249
#
_cell.length_a   1.000
_cell.length_b   1.000
_cell.length_c   1.000
_cell.angle_alpha   90.00
_cell.angle_beta   90.00
_cell.angle_gamma   90.00
#
_symmetry.space_group_name_H-M   'P 1'
#
loop_
_entity.id
_entity.type
_entity.pdbx_description
1 polymer ?
#
loop_
_entity_poly.entity_id
_entity_poly.type
_entity_poly.pdbx_seq_one_letter_code
_entity_poly.pdbx_strand_id
1 'polypeptide(L)'
;MLNVKFITLGTLKEAYLREAAAEYEKRLGTFCRFENIQLKEERLYDDPSEAEIKNALERESEKILAEIPPRAFCIAMCVEGKQLSSEELADKLAAVANQSSDICFIIGSSFGLSERVKQRADMRLSVSKLTFPHQLMRVLLLEAVYRAFNIQRGTKYHK
;
A
#
# COMPACT_ATOMS: atom_id res chain seq x y z
N MET A 1 19.47 3.72 3.46
CA MET A 1 18.41 2.72 3.60
C MET A 1 17.11 3.32 3.08
N LEU A 2 16.43 2.60 2.23
CA LEU A 2 15.17 3.02 1.62
C LEU A 2 14.09 3.24 2.69
N ASN A 3 13.33 4.31 2.56
CA ASN A 3 12.14 4.56 3.37
C ASN A 3 10.93 3.98 2.65
N VAL A 4 10.20 3.10 3.31
CA VAL A 4 8.98 2.51 2.77
C VAL A 4 7.82 2.90 3.66
N LYS A 5 6.85 3.60 3.08
CA LYS A 5 5.64 4.02 3.79
C LYS A 5 4.43 3.32 3.23
N PHE A 6 3.59 2.82 4.11
CA PHE A 6 2.23 2.45 3.76
C PHE A 6 1.32 3.55 4.28
N ILE A 7 0.48 4.07 3.39
CA ILE A 7 -0.57 5.02 3.75
C ILE A 7 -1.87 4.24 3.66
N THR A 8 -2.51 4.02 4.80
CA THR A 8 -3.67 3.15 4.92
C THR A 8 -4.83 3.88 5.59
N LEU A 9 -6.05 3.44 5.34
CA LEU A 9 -7.26 4.00 5.92
C LEU A 9 -7.92 2.98 6.84
N GLY A 10 -8.26 3.42 8.03
CA GLY A 10 -8.88 2.59 9.04
C GLY A 10 -7.91 1.69 9.81
N THR A 11 -8.41 1.05 10.84
CA THR A 11 -7.65 0.16 11.72
C THR A 11 -7.83 -1.30 11.29
N LEU A 12 -6.84 -2.14 11.61
CA LEU A 12 -6.99 -3.59 11.52
C LEU A 12 -7.84 -4.05 12.71
N LYS A 13 -9.05 -4.51 12.44
CA LYS A 13 -10.02 -4.89 13.50
C LYS A 13 -9.73 -6.25 14.09
N GLU A 14 -9.28 -7.19 13.26
CA GLU A 14 -9.06 -8.57 13.70
C GLU A 14 -7.68 -8.74 14.32
N ALA A 15 -7.61 -9.41 15.47
CA ALA A 15 -6.35 -9.65 16.17
C ALA A 15 -5.35 -10.41 15.30
N TYR A 16 -5.81 -11.40 14.53
CA TYR A 16 -4.92 -12.18 13.68
C TYR A 16 -4.30 -11.35 12.55
N LEU A 17 -5.01 -10.33 12.04
CA LEU A 17 -4.45 -9.40 11.05
C LEU A 17 -3.45 -8.43 11.67
N ARG A 18 -3.73 -7.92 12.87
CA ARG A 18 -2.79 -7.06 13.59
C ARG A 18 -1.49 -7.79 13.90
N GLU A 19 -1.59 -9.04 14.34
CA GLU A 19 -0.42 -9.86 14.67
C GLU A 19 0.39 -10.18 13.42
N ALA A 20 -0.28 -10.54 12.32
CA ALA A 20 0.40 -10.80 11.05
C ALA A 20 1.11 -9.56 10.53
N ALA A 21 0.43 -8.41 10.55
CA ALA A 21 1.02 -7.14 10.11
C ALA A 21 2.25 -6.79 10.97
N ALA A 22 2.15 -6.88 12.27
CA ALA A 22 3.25 -6.58 13.19
C ALA A 22 4.47 -7.46 12.92
N GLU A 23 4.27 -8.74 12.63
CA GLU A 23 5.37 -9.65 12.31
C GLU A 23 6.09 -9.25 11.02
N TYR A 24 5.35 -8.95 9.96
CA TYR A 24 5.97 -8.50 8.70
C TYR A 24 6.64 -7.14 8.84
N GLU A 25 6.06 -6.21 9.57
CA GLU A 25 6.67 -4.90 9.82
C GLU A 25 8.02 -5.05 10.55
N LYS A 26 8.05 -5.91 11.55
CA LYS A 26 9.30 -6.24 12.26
C LYS A 26 10.36 -6.80 11.31
N ARG A 27 9.98 -7.75 10.47
CA ARG A 27 10.90 -8.36 9.48
C ARG A 27 11.41 -7.33 8.46
N LEU A 28 10.53 -6.44 8.01
CA LEU A 28 10.89 -5.38 7.07
C LEU A 28 11.94 -4.42 7.62
N GLY A 29 11.97 -4.24 8.93
CA GLY A 29 12.95 -3.37 9.59
C GLY A 29 14.41 -3.73 9.34
N THR A 30 14.69 -4.97 8.90
CA THR A 30 16.06 -5.38 8.54
C THR A 30 16.46 -4.92 7.13
N PHE A 31 15.49 -4.54 6.29
CA PHE A 31 15.70 -4.17 4.88
C PHE A 31 15.50 -2.69 4.61
N CYS A 32 14.63 -2.05 5.35
CA CYS A 32 14.21 -0.67 5.08
C CYS A 32 13.76 0.01 6.36
N ARG A 33 13.60 1.32 6.27
CA ARG A 33 12.87 2.08 7.30
C ARG A 33 11.41 2.05 6.96
N PHE A 34 10.68 1.19 7.65
CA PHE A 34 9.26 1.00 7.41
C PHE A 34 8.41 1.85 8.35
N GLU A 35 7.38 2.47 7.79
CA GLU A 35 6.39 3.23 8.54
C GLU A 35 5.00 2.97 7.97
N ASN A 36 4.03 2.67 8.82
CA ASN A 36 2.63 2.61 8.43
C ASN A 36 1.92 3.86 8.95
N ILE A 37 1.47 4.72 8.03
CA ILE A 37 0.67 5.89 8.35
C ILE A 37 -0.78 5.49 8.22
N GLN A 38 -1.43 5.34 9.36
CA GLN A 38 -2.82 4.93 9.43
C GLN A 38 -3.70 6.16 9.60
N LEU A 39 -4.49 6.45 8.58
CA LEU A 39 -5.41 7.58 8.56
C LEU A 39 -6.81 7.13 8.94
N LYS A 40 -7.58 8.07 9.46
CA LYS A 40 -8.97 7.79 9.80
C LYS A 40 -9.81 7.68 8.52
N GLU A 41 -10.54 6.57 8.41
CA GLU A 41 -11.49 6.33 7.33
C GLU A 41 -12.68 7.28 7.47
N GLU A 42 -13.18 7.81 6.33
CA GLU A 42 -14.41 8.59 6.32
C GLU A 42 -15.60 7.66 6.54
N ARG A 43 -16.45 8.05 7.47
CA ARG A 43 -17.60 7.22 7.85
C ARG A 43 -18.72 7.36 6.84
N LEU A 44 -19.20 6.22 6.34
CA LEU A 44 -20.39 6.12 5.51
C LEU A 44 -21.41 5.25 6.21
N TYR A 45 -22.68 5.62 6.08
CA TYR A 45 -23.79 4.85 6.61
C TYR A 45 -24.24 3.79 5.60
N ASP A 46 -25.15 2.92 6.00
CA ASP A 46 -25.67 1.87 5.15
C ASP A 46 -26.25 2.44 3.86
N ASP A 47 -25.98 1.74 2.74
CA ASP A 47 -26.44 2.11 1.40
C ASP A 47 -26.15 3.57 1.01
N PRO A 48 -24.86 3.99 1.03
CA PRO A 48 -24.51 5.36 0.66
C PRO A 48 -24.76 5.61 -0.82
N SER A 49 -25.16 6.85 -1.16
CA SER A 49 -25.29 7.29 -2.56
C SER A 49 -23.92 7.42 -3.22
N GLU A 50 -23.90 7.46 -4.56
CA GLU A 50 -22.67 7.71 -5.32
C GLU A 50 -22.02 9.04 -4.92
N ALA A 51 -22.82 10.08 -4.69
CA ALA A 51 -22.34 11.39 -4.26
C ALA A 51 -21.68 11.32 -2.87
N GLU A 52 -22.29 10.59 -1.95
CA GLU A 52 -21.73 10.40 -0.60
C GLU A 52 -20.39 9.66 -0.65
N ILE A 53 -20.30 8.61 -1.46
CA ILE A 53 -19.06 7.87 -1.68
C ILE A 53 -17.99 8.76 -2.27
N LYS A 54 -18.33 9.53 -3.30
CA LYS A 54 -17.40 10.45 -3.96
C LYS A 54 -16.87 11.50 -2.98
N ASN A 55 -17.73 12.08 -2.16
CA ASN A 55 -17.34 13.08 -1.18
C ASN A 55 -16.43 12.48 -0.10
N ALA A 56 -16.72 11.27 0.35
CA ALA A 56 -15.87 10.56 1.31
C ALA A 56 -14.48 10.29 0.73
N LEU A 57 -14.41 9.81 -0.51
CA LEU A 57 -13.14 9.56 -1.21
C LEU A 57 -12.33 10.84 -1.41
N GLU A 58 -12.98 11.96 -1.70
CA GLU A 58 -12.29 13.25 -1.84
C GLU A 58 -11.68 13.72 -0.51
N ARG A 59 -12.38 13.55 0.60
CA ARG A 59 -11.84 13.89 1.93
C ARG A 59 -10.69 12.98 2.31
N GLU A 60 -10.79 11.69 2.02
CA GLU A 60 -9.71 10.73 2.23
C GLU A 60 -8.50 11.08 1.37
N SER A 61 -8.73 11.52 0.14
CA SER A 61 -7.67 11.96 -0.78
C SER A 61 -6.83 13.09 -0.22
N GLU A 62 -7.46 14.09 0.38
CA GLU A 62 -6.75 15.21 0.98
C GLU A 62 -5.80 14.75 2.07
N LYS A 63 -6.26 13.84 2.93
CA LYS A 63 -5.44 13.26 3.99
C LYS A 63 -4.28 12.45 3.43
N ILE A 64 -4.55 11.61 2.43
CA ILE A 64 -3.55 10.76 1.79
C ILE A 64 -2.48 11.61 1.13
N LEU A 65 -2.88 12.57 0.31
CA LEU A 65 -1.94 13.40 -0.45
C LEU A 65 -1.04 14.24 0.48
N ALA A 66 -1.56 14.66 1.63
CA ALA A 66 -0.79 15.41 2.62
C ALA A 66 0.36 14.59 3.23
N GLU A 67 0.24 13.26 3.24
CA GLU A 67 1.24 12.35 3.83
C GLU A 67 2.31 11.89 2.85
N ILE A 68 2.13 12.13 1.55
CA ILE A 68 3.08 11.71 0.54
C ILE A 68 4.25 12.69 0.48
N PRO A 69 5.50 12.23 0.73
CA PRO A 69 6.66 13.10 0.54
C PRO A 69 6.76 13.58 -0.92
N PRO A 70 7.17 14.84 -1.17
CA PRO A 70 7.12 15.43 -2.52
C PRO A 70 7.87 14.64 -3.59
N ARG A 71 8.96 13.96 -3.23
CA ARG A 71 9.80 13.20 -4.17
C ARG A 71 9.62 11.69 -4.05
N ALA A 72 8.64 11.25 -3.31
CA ALA A 72 8.40 9.82 -3.14
C ALA A 72 7.86 9.20 -4.43
N PHE A 73 8.32 7.99 -4.71
CA PHE A 73 7.69 7.16 -5.73
C PHE A 73 6.43 6.55 -5.12
N CYS A 74 5.30 6.80 -5.73
CA CYS A 74 3.99 6.50 -5.18
C CYS A 74 3.33 5.35 -5.95
N ILE A 75 2.94 4.32 -5.24
CA ILE A 75 2.24 3.16 -5.81
C ILE A 75 0.84 3.08 -5.22
N ALA A 76 -0.16 3.26 -6.06
CA ALA A 76 -1.57 3.12 -5.65
C ALA A 76 -2.02 1.68 -5.87
N MET A 77 -2.57 1.06 -4.82
CA MET A 77 -3.12 -0.29 -4.90
C MET A 77 -4.52 -0.23 -5.49
N CYS A 78 -4.72 -0.85 -6.64
CA CYS A 78 -6.00 -0.85 -7.37
C CYS A 78 -6.21 -2.21 -8.02
N VAL A 79 -7.47 -2.66 -8.07
CA VAL A 79 -7.81 -3.94 -8.76
C VAL A 79 -7.47 -3.86 -10.25
N GLU A 80 -7.70 -2.70 -10.86
CA GLU A 80 -7.40 -2.43 -12.27
C GLU A 80 -5.94 -2.09 -12.57
N GLY A 81 -5.08 -2.15 -11.56
CA GLY A 81 -3.66 -1.86 -11.73
C GLY A 81 -2.90 -2.96 -12.46
N LYS A 82 -1.63 -2.66 -12.75
CA LYS A 82 -0.73 -3.62 -13.36
C LYS A 82 -0.41 -4.75 -12.39
N GLN A 83 -0.43 -5.99 -12.89
CA GLN A 83 -0.02 -7.15 -12.12
C GLN A 83 1.47 -7.42 -12.37
N LEU A 84 2.20 -7.70 -11.30
CA LEU A 84 3.61 -8.07 -11.36
C LEU A 84 3.82 -9.41 -10.66
N SER A 85 4.79 -10.17 -11.13
CA SER A 85 5.31 -11.30 -10.37
C SER A 85 6.11 -10.80 -9.17
N SER A 86 6.43 -11.68 -8.24
CA SER A 86 7.29 -11.33 -7.10
C SER A 86 8.66 -10.83 -7.56
N GLU A 87 9.24 -11.46 -8.58
CA GLU A 87 10.51 -11.07 -9.16
C GLU A 87 10.44 -9.71 -9.84
N GLU A 88 9.38 -9.46 -10.59
CA GLU A 88 9.16 -8.17 -11.24
C GLU A 88 8.97 -7.05 -10.22
N LEU A 89 8.27 -7.32 -9.12
CA LEU A 89 8.14 -6.34 -8.04
C LEU A 89 9.50 -6.05 -7.39
N ALA A 90 10.31 -7.08 -7.15
CA ALA A 90 11.66 -6.92 -6.62
C ALA A 90 12.52 -6.03 -7.53
N ASP A 91 12.48 -6.28 -8.84
CA ASP A 91 13.22 -5.48 -9.83
C ASP A 91 12.72 -4.03 -9.86
N LYS A 92 11.40 -3.84 -9.78
CA LYS A 92 10.79 -2.51 -9.76
C LYS A 92 11.22 -1.71 -8.54
N LEU A 93 11.18 -2.30 -7.36
CA LEU A 93 11.60 -1.63 -6.13
C LEU A 93 13.09 -1.31 -6.13
N ALA A 94 13.92 -2.20 -6.66
CA ALA A 94 15.35 -1.95 -6.81
C ALA A 94 15.61 -0.77 -7.76
N ALA A 95 14.92 -0.72 -8.89
CA ALA A 95 15.04 0.38 -9.84
C ALA A 95 14.61 1.72 -9.25
N VAL A 96 13.50 1.72 -8.51
CA VAL A 96 13.00 2.94 -7.84
C VAL A 96 13.99 3.41 -6.78
N ALA A 97 14.59 2.51 -6.02
CA ALA A 97 15.57 2.84 -4.97
C ALA A 97 16.80 3.57 -5.51
N ASN A 98 17.12 3.41 -6.79
CA ASN A 98 18.22 4.14 -7.44
C ASN A 98 17.85 5.60 -7.77
N GLN A 99 16.57 5.93 -7.77
CA GLN A 99 16.07 7.25 -8.17
C GLN A 99 15.40 8.02 -7.01
N SER A 100 14.92 7.31 -6.01
CA SER A 100 14.20 7.91 -4.89
C SER A 100 14.57 7.21 -3.58
N SER A 101 14.62 7.98 -2.51
CA SER A 101 14.84 7.45 -1.15
C SER A 101 13.54 7.04 -0.47
N ASP A 102 12.40 7.41 -1.05
CA ASP A 102 11.08 7.19 -0.46
C ASP A 102 10.14 6.49 -1.43
N ILE A 103 9.54 5.40 -0.99
CA ILE A 103 8.48 4.69 -1.69
C ILE A 103 7.24 4.70 -0.80
N CYS A 104 6.10 5.10 -1.37
CA CYS A 104 4.81 5.08 -0.70
C CYS A 104 3.87 4.10 -1.38
N PHE A 105 3.27 3.20 -0.62
CA PHE A 105 2.16 2.37 -1.08
C PHE A 105 0.88 2.90 -0.46
N ILE A 106 -0.14 3.11 -1.28
CA ILE A 106 -1.42 3.65 -0.84
C ILE A 106 -2.49 2.57 -0.95
N ILE A 107 -3.09 2.24 0.18
CA ILE A 107 -4.20 1.29 0.26
C ILE A 107 -5.45 2.07 0.66
N GLY A 108 -6.46 2.06 -0.20
CA GLY A 108 -7.72 2.76 0.04
C GLY A 108 -8.63 2.06 1.03
N SER A 109 -9.77 2.70 1.27
CA SER A 109 -10.86 2.13 2.06
C SER A 109 -11.62 1.07 1.23
N SER A 110 -12.71 0.54 1.78
CA SER A 110 -13.55 -0.44 1.10
C SER A 110 -14.13 0.07 -0.24
N PHE A 111 -14.23 1.38 -0.44
CA PHE A 111 -14.65 1.99 -1.70
C PHE A 111 -13.49 2.35 -2.63
N GLY A 112 -12.28 1.97 -2.27
CA GLY A 112 -11.10 2.18 -3.08
C GLY A 112 -10.47 3.56 -2.91
N LEU A 113 -9.86 4.06 -3.97
CA LEU A 113 -9.16 5.33 -4.03
C LEU A 113 -9.81 6.26 -5.05
N SER A 114 -9.78 7.57 -4.79
CA SER A 114 -10.24 8.55 -5.76
C SER A 114 -9.32 8.62 -6.97
N GLU A 115 -9.83 9.13 -8.09
CA GLU A 115 -9.02 9.40 -9.28
C GLU A 115 -7.87 10.36 -8.98
N ARG A 116 -8.08 11.31 -8.10
CA ARG A 116 -7.07 12.29 -7.70
C ARG A 116 -5.83 11.63 -7.09
N VAL A 117 -6.01 10.64 -6.23
CA VAL A 117 -4.91 9.85 -5.67
C VAL A 117 -4.26 8.99 -6.74
N LYS A 118 -5.06 8.32 -7.57
CA LYS A 118 -4.55 7.48 -8.66
C LYS A 118 -3.71 8.28 -9.66
N GLN A 119 -4.10 9.52 -9.95
CA GLN A 119 -3.34 10.40 -10.85
C GLN A 119 -2.02 10.87 -10.23
N ARG A 120 -1.97 11.08 -8.92
CA ARG A 120 -0.71 11.39 -8.23
C ARG A 120 0.25 10.21 -8.24
N ALA A 121 -0.25 9.00 -8.23
CA ALA A 121 0.58 7.80 -8.19
C ALA A 121 1.43 7.65 -9.45
N ASP A 122 2.67 7.25 -9.26
CA ASP A 122 3.60 6.96 -10.35
C ASP A 122 3.31 5.60 -10.97
N MET A 123 2.65 4.73 -10.21
CA MET A 123 2.28 3.39 -10.65
C MET A 123 1.00 2.95 -9.97
N ARG A 124 0.17 2.21 -10.69
CA ARG A 124 -0.99 1.50 -10.14
C ARG A 124 -0.69 0.01 -10.15
N LEU A 125 -0.78 -0.61 -8.99
CA LEU A 125 -0.42 -2.02 -8.80
C LEU A 125 -1.64 -2.81 -8.34
N SER A 126 -1.86 -3.97 -8.95
CA SER A 126 -2.86 -4.95 -8.52
C SER A 126 -2.16 -6.22 -8.05
N VAL A 127 -2.51 -6.72 -6.88
CA VAL A 127 -1.99 -8.01 -6.41
C VAL A 127 -2.70 -9.17 -7.08
N SER A 128 -3.95 -8.96 -7.54
CA SER A 128 -4.76 -10.02 -8.15
C SER A 128 -5.97 -9.41 -8.85
N LYS A 129 -6.51 -10.13 -9.82
CA LYS A 129 -7.83 -9.84 -10.39
C LYS A 129 -8.95 -10.16 -9.41
N LEU A 130 -8.67 -10.99 -8.41
CA LEU A 130 -9.60 -11.24 -7.31
C LEU A 130 -9.61 -10.04 -6.37
N THR A 131 -10.77 -9.76 -5.80
CA THR A 131 -10.91 -8.69 -4.80
C THR A 131 -10.66 -9.25 -3.40
N PHE A 132 -9.84 -8.56 -2.63
CA PHE A 132 -9.58 -8.89 -1.23
C PHE A 132 -10.08 -7.76 -0.33
N PRO A 133 -10.53 -8.06 0.89
CA PRO A 133 -10.83 -7.02 1.86
C PRO A 133 -9.61 -6.11 2.07
N HIS A 134 -9.81 -4.80 2.20
CA HIS A 134 -8.71 -3.85 2.32
C HIS A 134 -7.80 -4.11 3.53
N GLN A 135 -8.35 -4.66 4.62
CA GLN A 135 -7.55 -5.01 5.80
C GLN A 135 -6.62 -6.20 5.52
N LEU A 136 -7.12 -7.23 4.84
CA LEU A 136 -6.30 -8.37 4.42
C LEU A 136 -5.26 -7.94 3.38
N MET A 137 -5.63 -7.03 2.49
CA MET A 137 -4.71 -6.47 1.48
C MET A 137 -3.47 -5.85 2.12
N ARG A 138 -3.62 -5.19 3.26
CA ARG A 138 -2.50 -4.61 3.99
C ARG A 138 -1.46 -5.67 4.34
N VAL A 139 -1.91 -6.83 4.83
CA VAL A 139 -1.02 -7.95 5.18
C VAL A 139 -0.40 -8.57 3.93
N LEU A 140 -1.19 -8.77 2.87
CA LEU A 140 -0.69 -9.32 1.61
C LEU A 140 0.40 -8.43 1.00
N LEU A 141 0.22 -7.12 1.05
CA LEU A 141 1.21 -6.18 0.53
C LEU A 141 2.48 -6.18 1.38
N LEU A 142 2.36 -6.27 2.70
CA LEU A 142 3.53 -6.42 3.58
C LEU A 142 4.35 -7.65 3.21
N GLU A 143 3.68 -8.79 3.01
CA GLU A 143 4.32 -10.02 2.56
C GLU A 143 5.00 -9.84 1.20
N ALA A 144 4.31 -9.23 0.25
CA ALA A 144 4.85 -9.01 -1.09
C ALA A 144 6.11 -8.15 -1.09
N VAL A 145 6.11 -7.07 -0.31
CA VAL A 145 7.26 -6.17 -0.19
C VAL A 145 8.42 -6.85 0.54
N TYR A 146 8.12 -7.58 1.61
CA TYR A 146 9.14 -8.36 2.33
C TYR A 146 9.79 -9.38 1.41
N ARG A 147 8.99 -10.11 0.63
CA ARG A 147 9.49 -11.08 -0.35
C ARG A 147 10.37 -10.42 -1.41
N ALA A 148 9.97 -9.26 -1.91
CA ALA A 148 10.74 -8.51 -2.89
C ALA A 148 12.14 -8.17 -2.37
N PHE A 149 12.26 -7.69 -1.12
CA PHE A 149 13.57 -7.42 -0.52
C PHE A 149 14.41 -8.67 -0.35
N ASN A 150 13.79 -9.80 0.00
CA ASN A 150 14.50 -11.08 0.10
C ASN A 150 15.04 -11.53 -1.26
N ILE A 151 14.27 -11.35 -2.32
CA ILE A 151 14.72 -11.66 -3.68
C ILE A 151 15.93 -10.79 -4.05
N GLN A 152 15.87 -9.49 -3.77
CA GLN A 152 16.99 -8.58 -4.05
C GLN A 152 18.28 -9.00 -3.34
N ARG A 153 18.18 -9.49 -2.11
CA ARG A 153 19.34 -9.96 -1.32
C ARG A 153 19.76 -11.39 -1.62
N GLY A 154 19.00 -12.12 -2.40
CA GLY A 154 19.31 -13.52 -2.71
C GLY A 154 19.18 -14.46 -1.52
N THR A 155 18.29 -14.18 -0.59
CA THR A 155 18.03 -15.06 0.54
C THR A 155 17.22 -16.29 0.09
N LYS A 156 17.11 -17.28 0.97
CA LYS A 156 16.37 -18.53 0.69
C LYS A 156 14.85 -18.39 0.91
N TYR A 157 14.35 -17.22 1.23
CA TYR A 157 12.94 -17.03 1.53
C TYR A 157 12.05 -17.32 0.33
N HIS A 158 12.39 -16.78 -0.84
CA HIS A 158 11.65 -17.02 -2.09
C HIS A 158 12.17 -18.29 -2.76
N LYS A 159 11.23 -19.20 -3.10
CA LYS A 159 11.56 -20.50 -3.71
C LYS A 159 10.93 -20.64 -5.10
#